data_221aa77979bfb0bb27fce2b62bed821e
#
_entry.id   221aa77979bfb0bb27fce2b62bed821e
#
_cell.length_a   1.000
_cell.length_b   1.000
_cell.length_c   1.000
_cell.angle_alpha   90.00
_cell.angle_beta   90.00
_cell.angle_gamma   90.00
#
_symmetry.space_group_name_H-M   'P 1'
#
loop_
_entity.id
_entity.type
_entity.pdbx_description
1 polymer ?
#
loop_
_entity_poly.entity_id
_entity_poly.type
_entity_poly.pdbx_seq_one_letter_code
_entity_poly.pdbx_strand_id
1 'polypeptide(L)'
;QEGGNDDHNDYLSSIKEDLFDEEVFVFTPKGDVLGLRKGATAVDFAYRIHSEVGNHCHGVRINDRLCPLATPLQNGDFVQVLTSKTAHPSLDWLNFVATPTARNRIRQWYKRSHRDETIERGKDLLERELGRDGFDALLNSEAMQRVAQRCNVPTTEDLLASLGFG
;
A
#
# COMPACT_ATOMS: atom_id res chain seq x y z
N GLN A 1 10.06 -40.41 -7.79
CA GLN A 1 10.83 -39.66 -8.79
C GLN A 1 9.99 -38.80 -9.73
N GLU A 2 8.69 -39.07 -9.85
CA GLU A 2 7.80 -38.26 -10.66
C GLU A 2 7.58 -36.86 -10.04
N GLY A 3 7.62 -36.74 -8.72
CA GLY A 3 7.49 -35.44 -8.02
C GLY A 3 8.64 -34.46 -8.26
N GLY A 4 9.85 -34.97 -8.51
CA GLY A 4 11.00 -34.11 -8.78
C GLY A 4 10.98 -33.48 -10.16
N ASN A 5 10.31 -34.10 -11.12
CA ASN A 5 10.17 -33.52 -12.47
C ASN A 5 9.13 -32.41 -12.53
N ASP A 6 8.04 -32.58 -11.77
CA ASP A 6 6.98 -31.57 -11.72
C ASP A 6 7.46 -30.29 -11.04
N ASP A 7 8.18 -30.40 -9.92
CA ASP A 7 8.78 -29.24 -9.26
C ASP A 7 9.78 -28.52 -10.16
N HIS A 8 10.54 -29.27 -10.96
CA HIS A 8 11.50 -28.70 -11.91
C HIS A 8 10.79 -27.97 -13.05
N ASN A 9 9.69 -28.51 -13.54
CA ASN A 9 8.89 -27.89 -14.59
C ASN A 9 8.20 -26.61 -14.08
N ASP A 10 7.68 -26.61 -12.86
CA ASP A 10 7.08 -25.42 -12.24
C ASP A 10 8.11 -24.32 -12.03
N TYR A 11 9.31 -24.69 -11.57
CA TYR A 11 10.41 -23.74 -11.41
C TYR A 11 10.86 -23.15 -12.75
N LEU A 12 11.00 -23.97 -13.77
CA LEU A 12 11.36 -23.50 -15.12
C LEU A 12 10.26 -22.65 -15.74
N SER A 13 9.00 -22.99 -15.51
CA SER A 13 7.87 -22.16 -15.96
C SER A 13 7.88 -20.79 -15.30
N SER A 14 8.14 -20.74 -13.99
CA SER A 14 8.25 -19.46 -13.26
C SER A 14 9.41 -18.61 -13.79
N ILE A 15 10.56 -19.22 -14.07
CA ILE A 15 11.71 -18.52 -14.65
C ILE A 15 11.38 -18.02 -16.07
N LYS A 16 10.71 -18.84 -16.88
CA LYS A 16 10.28 -18.42 -18.22
C LYS A 16 9.29 -17.26 -18.16
N GLU A 17 8.33 -17.29 -17.25
CA GLU A 17 7.40 -16.20 -17.04
C GLU A 17 8.13 -14.92 -16.67
N ASP A 18 9.09 -15.00 -15.74
CA ASP A 18 9.89 -13.85 -15.32
C ASP A 18 10.79 -13.29 -16.43
N LEU A 19 11.37 -14.17 -17.24
CA LEU A 19 12.31 -13.78 -18.29
C LEU A 19 11.62 -13.40 -19.62
N PHE A 20 10.51 -14.02 -19.94
CA PHE A 20 9.82 -13.89 -21.22
C PHE A 20 8.45 -13.23 -21.10
N ASP A 21 8.04 -12.81 -19.91
CA ASP A 21 6.85 -11.97 -19.77
C ASP A 21 7.01 -10.76 -20.68
N GLU A 22 6.02 -10.55 -21.53
CA GLU A 22 6.01 -9.37 -22.37
C GLU A 22 5.92 -8.14 -21.48
N GLU A 23 6.84 -7.23 -21.68
CA GLU A 23 6.77 -5.92 -21.04
C GLU A 23 6.09 -4.93 -21.98
N VAL A 24 5.36 -4.00 -21.38
CA VAL A 24 4.87 -2.82 -22.08
C VAL A 24 5.72 -1.63 -21.68
N PHE A 25 6.11 -0.83 -22.66
CA PHE A 25 6.91 0.37 -22.45
C PHE A 25 6.01 1.58 -22.62
N VAL A 26 5.94 2.41 -21.60
CA VAL A 26 5.09 3.60 -21.56
C VAL A 26 5.93 4.83 -21.29
N PHE A 27 5.42 5.98 -21.69
CA PHE A 27 6.12 7.26 -21.54
C PHE A 27 5.54 8.04 -20.37
N THR A 28 6.42 8.68 -19.61
CA THR A 28 6.04 9.62 -18.55
C THR A 28 5.94 11.03 -19.11
N PRO A 29 5.28 11.96 -18.40
CA PRO A 29 5.24 13.38 -18.81
C PRO A 29 6.61 14.03 -18.93
N LYS A 30 7.62 13.51 -18.22
CA LYS A 30 9.01 13.99 -18.30
C LYS A 30 9.77 13.45 -19.52
N GLY A 31 9.15 12.55 -20.27
CA GLY A 31 9.79 11.92 -21.42
C GLY A 31 10.57 10.65 -21.10
N ASP A 32 10.51 10.17 -19.86
CA ASP A 32 11.13 8.90 -19.48
C ASP A 32 10.31 7.73 -20.01
N VAL A 33 10.98 6.61 -20.22
CA VAL A 33 10.37 5.36 -20.65
C VAL A 33 10.40 4.38 -19.47
N LEU A 34 9.25 3.83 -19.11
CA LEU A 34 9.15 2.81 -18.06
C LEU A 34 8.65 1.50 -18.65
N GLY A 35 9.33 0.42 -18.29
CA GLY A 35 8.89 -0.93 -18.60
C GLY A 35 7.99 -1.47 -17.48
N LEU A 36 6.83 -1.98 -17.87
CA LEU A 36 5.87 -2.57 -16.96
C LEU A 36 5.47 -3.95 -17.47
N ARG A 37 5.04 -4.80 -16.55
CA ARG A 37 4.50 -6.11 -16.88
C ARG A 37 3.27 -5.95 -17.77
N LYS A 38 3.13 -6.80 -18.78
CA LYS A 38 1.92 -6.83 -19.62
C LYS A 38 0.67 -7.02 -18.76
N GLY A 39 -0.34 -6.24 -19.02
CA GLY A 39 -1.56 -6.20 -18.21
C GLY A 39 -1.52 -5.18 -17.07
N ALA A 40 -0.39 -4.50 -16.87
CA ALA A 40 -0.27 -3.45 -15.87
C ALA A 40 -1.24 -2.32 -16.17
N THR A 41 -1.81 -1.75 -15.10
CA THR A 41 -2.77 -0.66 -15.18
C THR A 41 -2.11 0.66 -14.80
N ALA A 42 -2.89 1.73 -14.88
CA ALA A 42 -2.44 3.06 -14.45
C ALA A 42 -2.03 3.09 -12.98
N VAL A 43 -2.68 2.30 -12.12
CA VAL A 43 -2.32 2.18 -10.71
C VAL A 43 -0.94 1.54 -10.55
N ASP A 44 -0.66 0.47 -11.29
CA ASP A 44 0.66 -0.15 -11.32
C ASP A 44 1.74 0.85 -11.75
N PHE A 45 1.46 1.64 -12.77
CA PHE A 45 2.34 2.70 -13.23
C PHE A 45 2.59 3.75 -12.15
N ALA A 46 1.54 4.20 -11.46
CA ALA A 46 1.65 5.21 -10.41
C ALA A 46 2.57 4.74 -9.27
N TYR A 47 2.41 3.50 -8.83
CA TYR A 47 3.28 2.94 -7.78
C TYR A 47 4.70 2.66 -8.28
N ARG A 48 4.87 2.42 -9.58
CA ARG A 48 6.19 2.27 -10.19
C ARG A 48 6.99 3.58 -10.15
N ILE A 49 6.32 4.72 -10.28
CA ILE A 49 6.95 6.03 -10.16
C ILE A 49 7.36 6.30 -8.72
N HIS A 50 6.41 6.26 -7.80
CA HIS A 50 6.65 6.47 -6.37
C HIS A 50 5.43 6.02 -5.57
N SER A 51 5.65 5.55 -4.33
CA SER A 51 4.56 5.14 -3.45
C SER A 51 3.56 6.25 -3.18
N GLU A 52 4.03 7.49 -2.99
CA GLU A 52 3.17 8.65 -2.77
C GLU A 52 2.30 8.95 -3.98
N VAL A 53 2.83 8.79 -5.18
CA VAL A 53 2.05 8.98 -6.42
C VAL A 53 0.92 7.96 -6.49
N GLY A 54 1.21 6.70 -6.19
CA GLY A 54 0.20 5.65 -6.15
C GLY A 54 -0.85 5.88 -5.06
N ASN A 55 -0.40 6.24 -3.86
CA ASN A 55 -1.30 6.45 -2.72
C ASN A 55 -2.24 7.65 -2.90
N HIS A 56 -1.84 8.65 -3.68
CA HIS A 56 -2.65 9.84 -3.93
C HIS A 56 -3.24 9.89 -5.33
N CYS A 57 -3.15 8.80 -6.08
CA CYS A 57 -3.71 8.70 -7.43
C CYS A 57 -5.25 8.76 -7.38
N HIS A 58 -5.83 9.67 -8.14
CA HIS A 58 -7.28 9.75 -8.27
C HIS A 58 -7.78 9.65 -9.71
N GLY A 59 -6.86 9.67 -10.67
CA GLY A 59 -7.22 9.57 -12.08
C GLY A 59 -5.99 9.37 -12.94
N VAL A 60 -6.22 9.11 -14.21
CA VAL A 60 -5.16 8.93 -15.19
C VAL A 60 -5.59 9.45 -16.55
N ARG A 61 -4.64 10.07 -17.26
CA ARG A 61 -4.78 10.38 -18.68
C ARG A 61 -3.84 9.48 -19.46
N ILE A 62 -4.39 8.78 -20.42
CA ILE A 62 -3.61 7.95 -21.34
C ILE A 62 -3.79 8.55 -22.73
N ASN A 63 -2.67 8.99 -23.33
CA ASN A 63 -2.68 9.68 -24.63
C ASN A 63 -3.64 10.89 -24.65
N ASP A 64 -3.57 11.70 -23.59
CA ASP A 64 -4.39 12.90 -23.37
C ASP A 64 -5.88 12.64 -23.16
N ARG A 65 -6.27 11.40 -22.91
CA ARG A 65 -7.66 11.03 -22.61
C ARG A 65 -7.79 10.55 -21.18
N LEU A 66 -8.80 11.04 -20.48
CA LEU A 66 -9.14 10.56 -19.16
C LEU A 66 -9.68 9.13 -19.28
N CYS A 67 -9.02 8.19 -18.62
CA CYS A 67 -9.35 6.76 -18.69
C CYS A 67 -9.60 6.21 -17.28
N PRO A 68 -10.35 5.11 -17.17
CA PRO A 68 -10.48 4.39 -15.90
C PRO A 68 -9.13 3.87 -15.41
N LEU A 69 -8.95 3.85 -14.10
CA LEU A 69 -7.70 3.36 -13.48
C LEU A 69 -7.42 1.89 -13.78
N ALA A 70 -8.44 1.13 -14.07
CA ALA A 70 -8.33 -0.29 -14.41
C ALA A 70 -7.92 -0.56 -15.86
N THR A 71 -7.75 0.47 -16.67
CA THR A 71 -7.39 0.33 -18.08
C THR A 71 -5.99 -0.29 -18.20
N PRO A 72 -5.83 -1.42 -18.91
CA PRO A 72 -4.51 -1.98 -19.17
C PRO A 72 -3.70 -1.06 -20.09
N LEU A 73 -2.44 -0.86 -19.74
CA LEU A 73 -1.53 -0.03 -20.53
C LEU A 73 -0.99 -0.81 -21.73
N GLN A 74 -0.73 -0.10 -22.82
CA GLN A 74 -0.20 -0.66 -24.05
C GLN A 74 1.14 -0.01 -24.40
N ASN A 75 1.94 -0.71 -25.22
CA ASN A 75 3.21 -0.17 -25.68
C ASN A 75 3.02 1.19 -26.35
N GLY A 76 3.86 2.13 -25.97
CA GLY A 76 3.84 3.48 -26.52
C GLY A 76 2.84 4.43 -25.90
N ASP A 77 2.07 3.98 -24.91
CA ASP A 77 1.14 4.86 -24.23
C ASP A 77 1.87 5.97 -23.48
N PHE A 78 1.36 7.18 -23.59
CA PHE A 78 1.79 8.33 -22.81
C PHE A 78 0.87 8.44 -21.61
N VAL A 79 1.40 8.23 -20.40
CA VAL A 79 0.60 8.08 -19.18
C VAL A 79 0.88 9.24 -18.24
N GLN A 80 -0.18 9.94 -17.84
CA GLN A 80 -0.13 11.00 -16.86
C GLN A 80 -1.03 10.65 -15.69
N VAL A 81 -0.44 10.47 -14.52
CA VAL A 81 -1.17 10.20 -13.28
C VAL A 81 -1.64 11.52 -12.67
N LEU A 82 -2.91 11.57 -12.32
CA LEU A 82 -3.50 12.72 -11.62
C LEU A 82 -3.55 12.39 -10.13
N THR A 83 -2.97 13.27 -9.32
CA THR A 83 -2.90 13.08 -7.88
C THR A 83 -3.66 14.17 -7.14
N SER A 84 -4.12 13.85 -5.93
CA SER A 84 -4.77 14.78 -5.01
C SER A 84 -4.31 14.50 -3.59
N LYS A 85 -4.11 15.53 -2.80
CA LYS A 85 -3.69 15.38 -1.39
C LYS A 85 -4.70 14.62 -0.54
N THR A 86 -5.97 14.68 -0.92
CA THR A 86 -7.06 14.02 -0.19
C THR A 86 -7.38 12.62 -0.72
N ALA A 87 -6.82 12.25 -1.86
CA ALA A 87 -7.03 10.92 -2.43
C ALA A 87 -6.25 9.86 -1.65
N HIS A 88 -6.83 8.69 -1.58
CA HIS A 88 -6.21 7.52 -0.97
C HIS A 88 -6.48 6.27 -1.82
N PRO A 89 -5.70 5.18 -1.64
CA PRO A 89 -5.93 3.97 -2.39
C PRO A 89 -7.30 3.35 -2.11
N SER A 90 -7.87 2.70 -3.12
CA SER A 90 -9.07 1.90 -2.97
C SER A 90 -8.70 0.42 -2.86
N LEU A 91 -9.38 -0.31 -1.98
CA LEU A 91 -9.23 -1.77 -1.90
C LEU A 91 -9.68 -2.46 -3.19
N ASP A 92 -10.60 -1.85 -3.94
CA ASP A 92 -11.04 -2.37 -5.23
C ASP A 92 -9.90 -2.45 -6.24
N TRP A 93 -8.87 -1.63 -6.09
CA TRP A 93 -7.69 -1.67 -6.96
C TRP A 93 -6.98 -3.03 -6.93
N LEU A 94 -7.09 -3.78 -5.82
CA LEU A 94 -6.50 -5.11 -5.70
C LEU A 94 -7.08 -6.10 -6.72
N ASN A 95 -8.28 -5.81 -7.23
CA ASN A 95 -8.95 -6.69 -8.20
C ASN A 95 -8.34 -6.59 -9.60
N PHE A 96 -7.65 -5.49 -9.93
CA PHE A 96 -7.14 -5.29 -11.27
C PHE A 96 -5.64 -4.99 -11.37
N VAL A 97 -4.96 -4.67 -10.26
CA VAL A 97 -3.51 -4.43 -10.33
C VAL A 97 -2.77 -5.70 -10.72
N ALA A 98 -1.80 -5.56 -11.60
CA ALA A 98 -1.04 -6.68 -12.15
C ALA A 98 0.27 -6.93 -11.42
N THR A 99 0.84 -5.91 -10.77
CA THR A 99 2.16 -6.01 -10.15
C THR A 99 2.08 -6.31 -8.66
N PRO A 100 2.99 -7.14 -8.12
CA PRO A 100 3.09 -7.35 -6.67
C PRO A 100 3.42 -6.08 -5.91
N THR A 101 4.20 -5.18 -6.49
CA THR A 101 4.57 -3.90 -5.87
C THR A 101 3.34 -3.06 -5.55
N ALA A 102 2.46 -2.84 -6.53
CA ALA A 102 1.23 -2.09 -6.33
C ALA A 102 0.35 -2.74 -5.25
N ARG A 103 0.19 -4.06 -5.35
CA ARG A 103 -0.62 -4.83 -4.39
C ARG A 103 -0.11 -4.68 -2.97
N ASN A 104 1.20 -4.83 -2.78
CA ASN A 104 1.83 -4.73 -1.47
C ASN A 104 1.73 -3.31 -0.90
N ARG A 105 1.91 -2.29 -1.73
CA ARG A 105 1.81 -0.88 -1.30
C ARG A 105 0.40 -0.51 -0.87
N ILE A 106 -0.61 -0.97 -1.59
CA ILE A 106 -2.01 -0.75 -1.22
C ILE A 106 -2.31 -1.40 0.13
N ARG A 107 -1.89 -2.65 0.33
CA ARG A 107 -2.08 -3.36 1.60
C ARG A 107 -1.35 -2.67 2.76
N GLN A 108 -0.13 -2.20 2.54
CA GLN A 108 0.64 -1.47 3.54
C GLN A 108 -0.06 -0.17 3.95
N TRP A 109 -0.63 0.56 2.99
CA TRP A 109 -1.36 1.79 3.28
C TRP A 109 -2.56 1.52 4.20
N TYR A 110 -3.35 0.51 3.88
CA TYR A 110 -4.52 0.15 4.70
C TYR A 110 -4.13 -0.36 6.08
N LYS A 111 -3.07 -1.13 6.18
CA LYS A 111 -2.57 -1.61 7.46
C LYS A 111 -2.12 -0.46 8.36
N ARG A 112 -1.41 0.51 7.80
CA ARG A 112 -0.96 1.70 8.52
C ARG A 112 -2.14 2.57 8.95
N SER A 113 -3.07 2.83 8.05
CA SER A 113 -4.28 3.62 8.32
C SER A 113 -5.12 2.98 9.42
N HIS A 114 -5.29 1.68 9.39
CA HIS A 114 -6.01 0.94 10.43
C HIS A 114 -5.33 1.06 11.78
N ARG A 115 -4.01 0.97 11.84
CA ARG A 115 -3.22 1.15 13.05
C ARG A 115 -3.42 2.55 13.63
N ASP A 116 -3.35 3.59 12.80
CA ASP A 116 -3.52 4.98 13.22
C ASP A 116 -4.92 5.21 13.82
N GLU A 117 -5.96 4.68 13.19
CA GLU A 117 -7.33 4.72 13.71
C GLU A 117 -7.45 4.01 15.05
N THR A 118 -6.80 2.87 15.19
CA THR A 118 -6.80 2.08 16.42
C THR A 118 -6.11 2.82 17.57
N ILE A 119 -5.00 3.49 17.31
CA ILE A 119 -4.29 4.32 18.27
C ILE A 119 -5.16 5.49 18.73
N GLU A 120 -5.81 6.20 17.82
CA GLU A 120 -6.72 7.30 18.15
C GLU A 120 -7.89 6.82 18.99
N ARG A 121 -8.45 5.67 18.67
CA ARG A 121 -9.53 5.06 19.48
C ARG A 121 -9.07 4.74 20.89
N GLY A 122 -7.86 4.20 21.04
CA GLY A 122 -7.26 3.93 22.34
C GLY A 122 -7.07 5.21 23.16
N LYS A 123 -6.60 6.28 22.55
CA LYS A 123 -6.44 7.60 23.16
C LYS A 123 -7.80 8.15 23.64
N ASP A 124 -8.81 8.08 22.80
CA ASP A 124 -10.17 8.55 23.13
C ASP A 124 -10.75 7.81 24.33
N LEU A 125 -10.57 6.49 24.37
CA LEU A 125 -11.05 5.67 25.50
C LEU A 125 -10.37 6.08 26.80
N LEU A 126 -9.06 6.27 26.80
CA LEU A 126 -8.31 6.70 27.98
C LEU A 126 -8.69 8.11 28.42
N GLU A 127 -8.88 9.02 27.49
CA GLU A 127 -9.29 10.39 27.78
C GLU A 127 -10.67 10.44 28.45
N ARG A 128 -11.60 9.62 28.01
CA ARG A 128 -12.94 9.50 28.62
C ARG A 128 -12.89 9.01 30.06
N GLU A 129 -12.01 8.04 30.33
CA GLU A 129 -11.90 7.43 31.66
C GLU A 129 -11.18 8.33 32.67
N LEU A 130 -10.16 9.09 32.21
CA LEU A 130 -9.25 9.82 33.07
C LEU A 130 -9.47 11.34 33.08
N GLY A 131 -10.25 11.84 32.11
CA GLY A 131 -10.27 13.26 31.83
C GLY A 131 -8.98 13.72 31.15
N ARG A 132 -9.01 14.90 30.53
CA ARG A 132 -7.93 15.40 29.69
C ARG A 132 -6.60 15.57 30.45
N ASP A 133 -6.66 16.17 31.63
CA ASP A 133 -5.46 16.44 32.44
C ASP A 133 -4.83 15.15 32.96
N GLY A 134 -5.67 14.23 33.42
CA GLY A 134 -5.23 12.92 33.87
C GLY A 134 -4.64 12.07 32.74
N PHE A 135 -5.21 12.16 31.55
CA PHE A 135 -4.73 11.48 30.35
C PHE A 135 -3.32 11.96 29.95
N ASP A 136 -3.12 13.28 29.86
CA ASP A 136 -1.82 13.85 29.48
C ASP A 136 -0.74 13.50 30.52
N ALA A 137 -1.07 13.57 31.80
CA ALA A 137 -0.16 13.20 32.87
C ALA A 137 0.22 11.72 32.80
N LEU A 138 -0.74 10.85 32.50
CA LEU A 138 -0.52 9.41 32.40
C LEU A 138 0.35 9.04 31.19
N LEU A 139 0.11 9.64 30.04
CA LEU A 139 0.88 9.37 28.81
C LEU A 139 2.35 9.69 28.98
N ASN A 140 2.65 10.72 29.76
CA ASN A 140 4.03 11.18 29.98
C ASN A 140 4.66 10.58 31.24
N SER A 141 3.97 9.65 31.91
CA SER A 141 4.46 9.05 33.14
C SER A 141 5.30 7.78 32.88
N GLU A 142 6.26 7.54 33.78
CA GLU A 142 7.01 6.28 33.80
C GLU A 142 6.10 5.08 34.04
N ALA A 143 4.99 5.27 34.77
CA ALA A 143 4.04 4.22 35.06
C ALA A 143 3.41 3.67 33.77
N MET A 144 3.08 4.55 32.81
CA MET A 144 2.54 4.12 31.52
C MET A 144 3.53 3.29 30.71
N GLN A 145 4.80 3.68 30.73
CA GLN A 145 5.85 2.91 30.09
C GLN A 145 6.04 1.52 30.71
N ARG A 146 5.93 1.43 32.03
CA ARG A 146 5.97 0.15 32.74
C ARG A 146 4.80 -0.75 32.39
N VAL A 147 3.60 -0.17 32.27
CA VAL A 147 2.40 -0.90 31.84
C VAL A 147 2.57 -1.43 30.41
N ALA A 148 3.09 -0.60 29.51
CA ALA A 148 3.40 -1.01 28.13
C ALA A 148 4.36 -2.20 28.10
N GLN A 149 5.41 -2.17 28.92
CA GLN A 149 6.37 -3.28 29.04
C GLN A 149 5.72 -4.56 29.59
N ARG A 150 4.85 -4.44 30.59
CA ARG A 150 4.14 -5.59 31.17
C ARG A 150 3.17 -6.23 30.19
N CYS A 151 2.52 -5.42 29.34
CA CYS A 151 1.64 -5.90 28.30
C CYS A 151 2.38 -6.45 27.08
N ASN A 152 3.69 -6.48 27.16
CA ASN A 152 4.57 -7.00 26.09
C ASN A 152 4.45 -6.20 24.78
N VAL A 153 4.18 -4.89 24.91
CA VAL A 153 4.17 -3.96 23.79
C VAL A 153 5.38 -3.02 23.91
N PRO A 154 6.11 -2.76 22.83
CA PRO A 154 7.37 -2.03 22.89
C PRO A 154 7.24 -0.53 23.13
N THR A 155 6.07 0.04 22.83
CA THR A 155 5.85 1.49 22.96
C THR A 155 4.46 1.79 23.54
N THR A 156 4.29 3.04 24.03
CA THR A 156 2.99 3.56 24.47
C THR A 156 1.98 3.55 23.31
N GLU A 157 2.43 3.81 22.09
CA GLU A 157 1.56 3.76 20.92
C GLU A 157 1.03 2.35 20.66
N ASP A 158 1.86 1.34 20.82
CA ASP A 158 1.45 -0.05 20.67
C ASP A 158 0.42 -0.46 21.74
N LEU A 159 0.58 0.06 22.97
CA LEU A 159 -0.42 -0.14 24.03
C LEU A 159 -1.75 0.50 23.67
N LEU A 160 -1.73 1.71 23.15
CA LEU A 160 -2.95 2.41 22.71
C LEU A 160 -3.63 1.68 21.56
N ALA A 161 -2.86 1.12 20.62
CA ALA A 161 -3.39 0.30 19.56
C ALA A 161 -4.09 -0.96 20.10
N SER A 162 -3.50 -1.63 21.09
CA SER A 162 -4.07 -2.81 21.73
C SER A 162 -5.40 -2.49 22.40
N LEU A 163 -5.51 -1.35 23.07
CA LEU A 163 -6.75 -0.88 23.70
C LEU A 163 -7.83 -0.57 22.67
N GLY A 164 -7.46 -0.02 21.52
CA GLY A 164 -8.39 0.26 20.43
C GLY A 164 -8.99 -0.99 19.80
N PHE A 165 -8.30 -2.12 19.82
CA PHE A 165 -8.80 -3.41 19.37
C PHE A 165 -9.71 -4.09 20.37
N GLY A 166 -9.52 -3.80 21.64
CA GLY A 166 -10.32 -4.36 22.74
C GLY A 166 -11.65 -3.67 22.90
#